data_fb6afbff6c69f01009576759fa0b0a81
#
_entry.id   fb6afbff6c69f01009576759fa0b0a81
#
_cell.length_a   1.000
_cell.length_b   1.000
_cell.length_c   1.000
_cell.angle_alpha   90.00
_cell.angle_beta   90.00
_cell.angle_gamma   90.00
#
_symmetry.space_group_name_H-M   'P 1'
#
loop_
_entity.id
_entity.type
_entity.pdbx_description
1 polymer ?
#
loop_
_entity_poly.entity_id
_entity_poly.type
_entity_poly.pdbx_seq_one_letter_code
_entity_poly.pdbx_strand_id
1 'polypeptide(L)'
;MDNGIIVFMFSGQGAQHAGMGRELYENSLAARSVFDLAEEIRPGTIDQCFFGSEEELAKTENTQPCLYCVDLAAASALQEKGAAAGMLAGFSLGELAALAFSGAVSHGDGFRMVCKRAQYMQKASESTDAGMAAVLKLSFDEVTALCGEFMDVYPVNLNCPGQVVVAGAKNELEPFSARVKEAGGRAMMLKTGGGFHSPFMAEASDEFARALAGFEIMNPPISLYSNVTARPYDGDFKELLAKQICSPVLWDAAVRHMIDNGAGTFVELGPGKTLCGLVQRISDRVRVYNVEDLESLKKTMDGLNQ
;
A
#
# COMPACT_ATOMS: atom_id res chain seq x y z
N MET A 1 -7.38 -21.68 20.33
CA MET A 1 -7.99 -20.34 20.36
C MET A 1 -8.55 -20.07 18.98
N ASP A 2 -9.72 -19.49 18.87
CA ASP A 2 -10.27 -19.15 17.54
C ASP A 2 -9.33 -18.12 16.88
N ASN A 3 -8.79 -18.47 15.72
CA ASN A 3 -7.77 -17.68 15.02
C ASN A 3 -8.34 -16.36 14.48
N GLY A 4 -9.63 -16.12 14.65
CA GLY A 4 -10.35 -15.01 14.07
C GLY A 4 -10.30 -15.01 12.54
N ILE A 5 -10.83 -13.98 11.91
CA ILE A 5 -10.74 -13.80 10.46
C ILE A 5 -9.30 -13.46 10.07
N ILE A 6 -8.79 -14.11 9.02
CA ILE A 6 -7.47 -13.82 8.45
C ILE A 6 -7.61 -12.65 7.47
N VAL A 7 -6.78 -11.63 7.66
CA VAL A 7 -6.65 -10.47 6.77
C VAL A 7 -5.37 -10.61 5.96
N PHE A 8 -5.47 -10.49 4.65
CA PHE A 8 -4.30 -10.30 3.79
C PHE A 8 -4.09 -8.82 3.56
N MET A 9 -2.87 -8.34 3.88
CA MET A 9 -2.45 -6.97 3.71
C MET A 9 -1.41 -6.89 2.59
N PHE A 10 -1.66 -6.06 1.60
CA PHE A 10 -0.77 -5.85 0.45
C PHE A 10 0.09 -4.62 0.68
N SER A 11 1.40 -4.76 0.45
CA SER A 11 2.39 -3.75 0.80
C SER A 11 2.24 -2.44 -0.01
N GLY A 12 2.88 -1.39 0.45
CA GLY A 12 2.92 -0.10 -0.23
C GLY A 12 4.33 0.31 -0.63
N GLN A 13 4.43 1.43 -1.33
CA GLN A 13 5.71 2.00 -1.74
C GLN A 13 6.60 2.32 -0.52
N GLY A 14 7.89 1.99 -0.61
CA GLY A 14 8.89 2.16 0.44
C GLY A 14 9.54 0.85 0.91
N ALA A 15 8.98 -0.30 0.52
CA ALA A 15 9.50 -1.62 0.87
C ALA A 15 10.32 -2.28 -0.26
N GLN A 16 10.32 -1.72 -1.47
CA GLN A 16 10.97 -2.27 -2.65
C GLN A 16 12.50 -2.38 -2.52
N HIS A 17 13.05 -3.47 -3.02
CA HIS A 17 14.49 -3.71 -3.11
C HIS A 17 14.81 -4.70 -4.24
N ALA A 18 16.04 -4.71 -4.71
CA ALA A 18 16.49 -5.69 -5.70
C ALA A 18 16.39 -7.13 -5.14
N GLY A 19 15.92 -8.05 -5.97
CA GLY A 19 15.72 -9.45 -5.60
C GLY A 19 14.36 -9.78 -5.00
N MET A 20 13.50 -8.78 -4.74
CA MET A 20 12.17 -9.00 -4.18
C MET A 20 11.32 -9.93 -5.05
N GLY A 21 10.69 -10.92 -4.41
CA GLY A 21 9.81 -11.90 -5.06
C GLY A 21 10.51 -13.01 -5.85
N ARG A 22 11.85 -12.97 -6.03
CA ARG A 22 12.58 -13.94 -6.85
C ARG A 22 12.45 -15.38 -6.33
N GLU A 23 12.61 -15.61 -5.04
CA GLU A 23 12.47 -16.95 -4.46
C GLU A 23 11.06 -17.52 -4.67
N LEU A 24 10.02 -16.69 -4.53
CA LEU A 24 8.64 -17.07 -4.78
C LEU A 24 8.43 -17.42 -6.26
N TYR A 25 8.96 -16.61 -7.18
CA TYR A 25 8.92 -16.87 -8.62
C TYR A 25 9.57 -18.23 -8.98
N GLU A 26 10.73 -18.51 -8.41
CA GLU A 26 11.48 -19.74 -8.70
C GLU A 26 10.79 -21.02 -8.14
N ASN A 27 9.99 -20.92 -7.06
CA ASN A 27 9.51 -22.05 -6.27
C ASN A 27 7.99 -22.21 -6.14
N SER A 28 7.17 -21.27 -6.66
CA SER A 28 5.70 -21.33 -6.71
C SER A 28 5.22 -21.13 -8.14
N LEU A 29 4.40 -22.05 -8.64
CA LEU A 29 3.80 -21.90 -9.98
C LEU A 29 2.80 -20.76 -10.02
N ALA A 30 2.05 -20.54 -8.94
CA ALA A 30 1.10 -19.45 -8.82
C ALA A 30 1.81 -18.10 -8.82
N ALA A 31 2.91 -17.95 -8.06
CA ALA A 31 3.73 -16.73 -8.07
C ALA A 31 4.36 -16.47 -9.43
N ARG A 32 4.92 -17.51 -10.07
CA ARG A 32 5.50 -17.40 -11.42
C ARG A 32 4.50 -16.89 -12.43
N SER A 33 3.27 -17.42 -12.44
CA SER A 33 2.22 -16.99 -13.36
C SER A 33 1.89 -15.50 -13.25
N VAL A 34 2.00 -14.91 -12.07
CA VAL A 34 1.81 -13.46 -11.86
C VAL A 34 2.90 -12.66 -12.56
N PHE A 35 4.17 -13.05 -12.35
CA PHE A 35 5.30 -12.36 -12.96
C PHE A 35 5.33 -12.53 -14.48
N ASP A 36 5.07 -13.74 -14.99
CA ASP A 36 5.05 -14.01 -16.43
C ASP A 36 3.97 -13.17 -17.13
N LEU A 37 2.79 -13.05 -16.53
CA LEU A 37 1.71 -12.18 -17.05
C LEU A 37 2.10 -10.70 -17.03
N ALA A 38 2.78 -10.25 -15.98
CA ALA A 38 3.26 -8.87 -15.89
C ALA A 38 4.34 -8.58 -16.92
N GLU A 39 5.25 -9.54 -17.15
CA GLU A 39 6.30 -9.44 -18.18
C GLU A 39 5.73 -9.36 -19.59
N GLU A 40 4.64 -10.10 -19.91
CA GLU A 40 3.94 -10.01 -21.18
C GLU A 40 3.32 -8.62 -21.40
N ILE A 41 2.80 -7.98 -20.34
CA ILE A 41 2.14 -6.66 -20.43
C ILE A 41 3.17 -5.52 -20.43
N ARG A 42 4.21 -5.63 -19.61
CA ARG A 42 5.27 -4.63 -19.44
C ARG A 42 6.62 -5.35 -19.41
N PRO A 43 7.22 -5.59 -20.58
CA PRO A 43 8.53 -6.25 -20.69
C PRO A 43 9.61 -5.58 -19.83
N GLY A 44 10.46 -6.38 -19.18
CA GLY A 44 11.50 -5.93 -18.26
C GLY A 44 11.04 -5.83 -16.80
N THR A 45 9.79 -6.16 -16.47
CA THR A 45 9.28 -6.11 -15.09
C THR A 45 9.98 -7.12 -14.19
N ILE A 46 10.24 -8.34 -14.67
CA ILE A 46 10.97 -9.38 -13.92
C ILE A 46 12.40 -8.92 -13.64
N ASP A 47 13.12 -8.47 -14.64
CA ASP A 47 14.49 -7.98 -14.48
C ASP A 47 14.55 -6.79 -13.51
N GLN A 48 13.58 -5.90 -13.58
CA GLN A 48 13.49 -4.73 -12.70
C GLN A 48 13.23 -5.14 -11.23
N CYS A 49 12.37 -6.13 -10.97
CA CYS A 49 12.15 -6.65 -9.61
C CYS A 49 13.40 -7.35 -9.05
N PHE A 50 14.13 -8.11 -9.89
CA PHE A 50 15.21 -8.96 -9.41
C PHE A 50 16.57 -8.26 -9.38
N PHE A 51 16.80 -7.31 -10.30
CA PHE A 51 18.11 -6.71 -10.52
C PHE A 51 18.09 -5.17 -10.59
N GLY A 52 16.91 -4.55 -10.52
CA GLY A 52 16.77 -3.10 -10.61
C GLY A 52 17.58 -2.38 -9.52
N SER A 53 18.25 -1.30 -9.88
CA SER A 53 18.99 -0.47 -8.93
C SER A 53 18.05 0.25 -7.96
N GLU A 54 18.57 0.70 -6.80
CA GLU A 54 17.79 1.51 -5.85
C GLU A 54 17.20 2.76 -6.52
N GLU A 55 17.97 3.42 -7.40
CA GLU A 55 17.53 4.60 -8.15
C GLU A 55 16.38 4.27 -9.12
N GLU A 56 16.47 3.15 -9.82
CA GLU A 56 15.43 2.67 -10.72
C GLU A 56 14.13 2.33 -9.97
N LEU A 57 14.26 1.58 -8.88
CA LEU A 57 13.15 1.18 -8.02
C LEU A 57 12.58 2.34 -7.17
N ALA A 58 13.28 3.47 -7.05
CA ALA A 58 12.76 4.67 -6.39
C ALA A 58 11.75 5.46 -7.26
N LYS A 59 11.77 5.28 -8.59
CA LYS A 59 10.82 5.93 -9.49
C LYS A 59 9.44 5.30 -9.34
N THR A 60 8.43 6.11 -9.05
CA THR A 60 7.05 5.66 -8.81
C THR A 60 6.51 4.81 -9.97
N GLU A 61 6.83 5.17 -11.22
CA GLU A 61 6.44 4.43 -12.43
C GLU A 61 7.02 3.01 -12.51
N ASN A 62 8.09 2.74 -11.77
CA ASN A 62 8.72 1.43 -11.65
C ASN A 62 8.31 0.72 -10.35
N THR A 63 8.32 1.46 -9.25
CA THR A 63 8.01 0.92 -7.91
C THR A 63 6.65 0.24 -7.87
N GLN A 64 5.62 0.94 -8.35
CA GLN A 64 4.25 0.44 -8.20
C GLN A 64 3.99 -0.85 -8.99
N PRO A 65 4.35 -0.97 -10.29
CA PRO A 65 4.21 -2.23 -11.01
C PRO A 65 5.01 -3.38 -10.40
N CYS A 66 6.25 -3.11 -9.96
CA CYS A 66 7.09 -4.13 -9.33
C CYS A 66 6.48 -4.65 -8.02
N LEU A 67 6.07 -3.74 -7.13
CA LEU A 67 5.44 -4.13 -5.86
C LEU A 67 4.11 -4.86 -6.08
N TYR A 68 3.27 -4.41 -7.02
CA TYR A 68 2.06 -5.14 -7.38
C TYR A 68 2.34 -6.60 -7.72
N CYS A 69 3.38 -6.87 -8.55
CA CYS A 69 3.76 -8.24 -8.89
C CYS A 69 4.19 -9.04 -7.67
N VAL A 70 5.05 -8.47 -6.83
CA VAL A 70 5.59 -9.17 -5.65
C VAL A 70 4.48 -9.43 -4.63
N ASP A 71 3.62 -8.47 -4.36
CA ASP A 71 2.50 -8.59 -3.45
C ASP A 71 1.52 -9.67 -3.89
N LEU A 72 1.13 -9.63 -5.17
CA LEU A 72 0.18 -10.59 -5.73
C LEU A 72 0.80 -11.99 -5.85
N ALA A 73 2.11 -12.08 -6.15
CA ALA A 73 2.84 -13.34 -6.17
C ALA A 73 2.93 -13.97 -4.77
N ALA A 74 3.18 -13.16 -3.73
CA ALA A 74 3.18 -13.61 -2.34
C ALA A 74 1.80 -14.12 -1.91
N ALA A 75 0.73 -13.39 -2.27
CA ALA A 75 -0.65 -13.81 -2.01
C ALA A 75 -0.99 -15.13 -2.71
N SER A 76 -0.62 -15.24 -4.00
CA SER A 76 -0.88 -16.43 -4.80
C SER A 76 -0.10 -17.66 -4.29
N ALA A 77 1.15 -17.47 -3.88
CA ALA A 77 1.95 -18.55 -3.28
C ALA A 77 1.38 -19.02 -1.94
N LEU A 78 0.89 -18.09 -1.12
CA LEU A 78 0.25 -18.41 0.16
C LEU A 78 -1.09 -19.15 -0.07
N GLN A 79 -1.89 -18.70 -1.04
CA GLN A 79 -3.13 -19.36 -1.44
C GLN A 79 -2.88 -20.77 -2.02
N GLU A 80 -1.81 -20.96 -2.82
CA GLU A 80 -1.39 -22.27 -3.33
C GLU A 80 -1.09 -23.27 -2.20
N LYS A 81 -0.67 -22.79 -1.02
CA LYS A 81 -0.48 -23.61 0.19
C LYS A 81 -1.75 -23.84 1.00
N GLY A 82 -2.89 -23.33 0.55
CA GLY A 82 -4.21 -23.57 1.16
C GLY A 82 -4.66 -22.49 2.15
N ALA A 83 -3.93 -21.39 2.33
CA ALA A 83 -4.40 -20.28 3.14
C ALA A 83 -5.49 -19.50 2.41
N ALA A 84 -6.49 -19.02 3.17
CA ALA A 84 -7.59 -18.21 2.64
C ALA A 84 -7.79 -16.97 3.51
N ALA A 85 -8.02 -15.83 2.87
CA ALA A 85 -8.38 -14.58 3.53
C ALA A 85 -9.89 -14.43 3.65
N GLY A 86 -10.37 -13.88 4.78
CA GLY A 86 -11.74 -13.42 4.95
C GLY A 86 -11.90 -11.92 4.73
N MET A 87 -10.80 -11.16 4.83
CA MET A 87 -10.74 -9.73 4.55
C MET A 87 -9.45 -9.38 3.81
N LEU A 88 -9.51 -8.33 2.98
CA LEU A 88 -8.38 -7.82 2.22
C LEU A 88 -8.21 -6.33 2.48
N ALA A 89 -6.96 -5.88 2.61
CA ALA A 89 -6.61 -4.47 2.64
C ALA A 89 -5.27 -4.26 1.94
N GLY A 90 -5.09 -3.14 1.26
CA GLY A 90 -3.82 -2.77 0.68
C GLY A 90 -3.41 -1.38 1.10
N PHE A 91 -2.12 -1.13 1.23
CA PHE A 91 -1.63 0.20 1.57
C PHE A 91 -1.31 0.96 0.29
N SER A 92 -2.06 2.01 -0.02
CA SER A 92 -1.89 2.81 -1.24
C SER A 92 -1.94 1.94 -2.52
N LEU A 93 -0.81 1.71 -3.19
CA LEU A 93 -0.76 0.84 -4.37
C LEU A 93 -1.22 -0.59 -4.08
N GLY A 94 -0.98 -1.10 -2.87
CA GLY A 94 -1.38 -2.44 -2.46
C GLY A 94 -2.90 -2.66 -2.53
N GLU A 95 -3.70 -1.60 -2.51
CA GLU A 95 -5.15 -1.70 -2.71
C GLU A 95 -5.52 -2.21 -4.11
N LEU A 96 -4.69 -1.92 -5.15
CA LEU A 96 -4.88 -2.50 -6.49
C LEU A 96 -4.46 -3.97 -6.55
N ALA A 97 -3.43 -4.38 -5.82
CA ALA A 97 -3.06 -5.79 -5.70
C ALA A 97 -4.15 -6.58 -4.95
N ALA A 98 -4.70 -6.01 -3.86
CA ALA A 98 -5.82 -6.55 -3.13
C ALA A 98 -7.08 -6.68 -4.00
N LEU A 99 -7.38 -5.65 -4.83
CA LEU A 99 -8.50 -5.66 -5.78
C LEU A 99 -8.36 -6.82 -6.78
N ALA A 100 -7.18 -7.02 -7.35
CA ALA A 100 -6.94 -8.11 -8.29
C ALA A 100 -7.00 -9.48 -7.60
N PHE A 101 -6.39 -9.62 -6.42
CA PHE A 101 -6.45 -10.85 -5.63
C PHE A 101 -7.89 -11.22 -5.22
N SER A 102 -8.75 -10.23 -4.97
CA SER A 102 -10.17 -10.45 -4.65
C SER A 102 -10.98 -11.05 -5.80
N GLY A 103 -10.45 -11.02 -7.02
CA GLY A 103 -11.17 -11.41 -8.23
C GLY A 103 -12.09 -10.33 -8.80
N ALA A 104 -12.11 -9.12 -8.23
CA ALA A 104 -12.91 -8.00 -8.75
C ALA A 104 -12.43 -7.54 -10.13
N VAL A 105 -11.15 -7.72 -10.43
CA VAL A 105 -10.55 -7.55 -11.76
C VAL A 105 -9.60 -8.72 -12.05
N SER A 106 -9.31 -8.95 -13.33
CA SER A 106 -8.25 -9.91 -13.69
C SER A 106 -6.88 -9.41 -13.20
N HIS A 107 -5.93 -10.33 -12.93
CA HIS A 107 -4.55 -9.97 -12.57
C HIS A 107 -3.91 -9.05 -13.63
N GLY A 108 -4.19 -9.30 -14.92
CA GLY A 108 -3.67 -8.49 -16.02
C GLY A 108 -4.29 -7.08 -16.07
N ASP A 109 -5.58 -6.94 -15.82
CA ASP A 109 -6.21 -5.61 -15.78
C ASP A 109 -5.77 -4.83 -14.55
N GLY A 110 -5.66 -5.47 -13.38
CA GLY A 110 -5.07 -4.86 -12.19
C GLY A 110 -3.64 -4.36 -12.44
N PHE A 111 -2.82 -5.15 -13.18
CA PHE A 111 -1.48 -4.74 -13.56
C PHE A 111 -1.48 -3.55 -14.53
N ARG A 112 -2.38 -3.52 -15.52
CA ARG A 112 -2.54 -2.36 -16.41
C ARG A 112 -3.01 -1.11 -15.65
N MET A 113 -3.91 -1.28 -14.66
CA MET A 113 -4.35 -0.19 -13.79
C MET A 113 -3.18 0.39 -12.99
N VAL A 114 -2.37 -0.47 -12.34
CA VAL A 114 -1.25 0.02 -11.54
C VAL A 114 -0.18 0.71 -12.39
N CYS A 115 0.10 0.23 -13.61
CA CYS A 115 1.00 0.90 -14.54
C CYS A 115 0.53 2.31 -14.89
N LYS A 116 -0.78 2.49 -15.19
CA LYS A 116 -1.36 3.80 -15.46
C LYS A 116 -1.31 4.71 -14.24
N ARG A 117 -1.72 4.21 -13.05
CA ARG A 117 -1.63 4.94 -11.79
C ARG A 117 -0.21 5.43 -11.53
N ALA A 118 0.77 4.56 -11.68
CA ALA A 118 2.17 4.87 -11.46
C ALA A 118 2.69 5.98 -12.38
N GLN A 119 2.35 5.92 -13.67
CA GLN A 119 2.71 6.93 -14.67
C GLN A 119 2.10 8.30 -14.34
N TYR A 120 0.80 8.35 -14.00
CA TYR A 120 0.13 9.62 -13.68
C TYR A 120 0.68 10.22 -12.39
N MET A 121 0.93 9.40 -11.36
CA MET A 121 1.52 9.87 -10.11
C MET A 121 2.97 10.32 -10.28
N GLN A 122 3.77 9.64 -11.15
CA GLN A 122 5.13 10.07 -11.47
C GLN A 122 5.11 11.44 -12.15
N LYS A 123 4.27 11.63 -13.18
CA LYS A 123 4.09 12.90 -13.90
C LYS A 123 3.70 14.04 -12.94
N ALA A 124 2.72 13.80 -12.06
CA ALA A 124 2.30 14.79 -11.07
C ALA A 124 3.43 15.15 -10.08
N SER A 125 4.23 14.15 -9.67
CA SER A 125 5.40 14.37 -8.81
C SER A 125 6.47 15.26 -9.46
N GLU A 126 6.69 15.09 -10.76
CA GLU A 126 7.68 15.89 -11.52
C GLU A 126 7.21 17.32 -11.78
N SER A 127 5.89 17.56 -11.78
CA SER A 127 5.29 18.87 -12.01
C SER A 127 5.11 19.71 -10.74
N THR A 128 5.35 19.12 -9.56
CA THR A 128 5.15 19.79 -8.26
C THR A 128 6.44 19.79 -7.43
N ASP A 129 6.68 20.87 -6.70
CA ASP A 129 7.79 20.93 -5.73
C ASP A 129 7.28 20.54 -4.32
N ALA A 130 6.80 19.30 -4.21
CA ALA A 130 6.26 18.74 -2.99
C ALA A 130 7.11 17.58 -2.47
N GLY A 131 6.98 17.28 -1.19
CA GLY A 131 7.64 16.19 -0.52
C GLY A 131 6.77 15.60 0.59
N MET A 132 7.33 14.66 1.34
CA MET A 132 6.64 14.03 2.47
C MET A 132 7.56 13.94 3.69
N ALA A 133 6.95 13.98 4.88
CA ALA A 133 7.65 13.77 6.14
C ALA A 133 6.84 12.85 7.06
N ALA A 134 7.52 11.91 7.73
CA ALA A 134 6.93 11.11 8.79
C ALA A 134 7.01 11.88 10.12
N VAL A 135 5.87 12.09 10.76
CA VAL A 135 5.75 12.71 12.08
C VAL A 135 5.55 11.62 13.12
N LEU A 136 6.40 11.61 14.13
CA LEU A 136 6.41 10.63 15.21
C LEU A 136 6.09 11.30 16.54
N LYS A 137 5.47 10.55 17.48
CA LYS A 137 5.16 10.91 18.87
C LYS A 137 4.04 11.93 19.08
N LEU A 138 3.40 12.39 18.02
CA LEU A 138 2.20 13.22 18.10
C LEU A 138 0.99 12.41 17.67
N SER A 139 -0.18 12.74 18.22
CA SER A 139 -1.46 12.20 17.78
C SER A 139 -1.86 12.75 16.41
N PHE A 140 -2.85 12.11 15.79
CA PHE A 140 -3.41 12.60 14.52
C PHE A 140 -3.96 14.02 14.65
N ASP A 141 -4.69 14.31 15.73
CA ASP A 141 -5.31 15.62 15.95
C ASP A 141 -4.25 16.73 16.13
N GLU A 142 -3.17 16.45 16.88
CA GLU A 142 -2.05 17.37 17.02
C GLU A 142 -1.36 17.65 15.69
N VAL A 143 -1.09 16.61 14.88
CA VAL A 143 -0.49 16.77 13.54
C VAL A 143 -1.42 17.56 12.62
N THR A 144 -2.72 17.27 12.65
CA THR A 144 -3.71 17.98 11.83
C THR A 144 -3.79 19.48 12.22
N ALA A 145 -3.76 19.78 13.53
CA ALA A 145 -3.74 21.16 14.01
C ALA A 145 -2.48 21.91 13.53
N LEU A 146 -1.30 21.25 13.62
CA LEU A 146 -0.05 21.83 13.12
C LEU A 146 -0.07 22.05 11.60
N CYS A 147 -0.63 21.11 10.82
CA CYS A 147 -0.80 21.31 9.37
C CYS A 147 -1.65 22.53 9.06
N GLY A 148 -2.67 22.83 9.88
CA GLY A 148 -3.52 24.01 9.71
C GLY A 148 -2.81 25.36 9.90
N GLU A 149 -1.58 25.39 10.40
CA GLU A 149 -0.73 26.59 10.49
C GLU A 149 -0.02 26.92 9.15
N PHE A 150 -0.09 26.01 8.15
CA PHE A 150 0.58 26.09 6.85
C PHE A 150 -0.44 26.07 5.70
N MET A 151 -0.09 26.63 4.56
CA MET A 151 -1.01 26.66 3.40
C MET A 151 -1.04 25.32 2.68
N ASP A 152 0.13 24.70 2.51
CA ASP A 152 0.32 23.53 1.65
C ASP A 152 0.99 22.36 2.40
N VAL A 153 0.53 22.08 3.63
CA VAL A 153 0.92 20.88 4.39
C VAL A 153 -0.32 20.11 4.81
N TYR A 154 -0.37 18.84 4.45
CA TYR A 154 -1.56 17.98 4.59
C TYR A 154 -1.21 16.66 5.28
N PRO A 155 -2.00 16.18 6.27
CA PRO A 155 -1.86 14.82 6.79
C PRO A 155 -2.34 13.82 5.73
N VAL A 156 -1.48 12.85 5.37
CA VAL A 156 -1.76 11.97 4.22
C VAL A 156 -1.76 10.47 4.55
N ASN A 157 -1.01 10.01 5.57
CA ASN A 157 -1.13 8.63 6.01
C ASN A 157 -1.31 8.58 7.53
N LEU A 158 -2.46 8.08 7.97
CA LEU A 158 -2.76 7.81 9.38
C LEU A 158 -2.35 6.37 9.65
N ASN A 159 -1.08 6.17 9.95
CA ASN A 159 -0.47 4.83 9.98
C ASN A 159 -0.84 4.03 11.24
N CYS A 160 -0.61 4.61 12.40
CA CYS A 160 -0.90 4.02 13.71
C CYS A 160 -0.77 5.10 14.79
N PRO A 161 -1.13 4.84 16.04
CA PRO A 161 -0.95 5.80 17.13
C PRO A 161 0.47 6.34 17.21
N GLY A 162 0.62 7.65 17.18
CA GLY A 162 1.92 8.35 17.21
C GLY A 162 2.76 8.27 15.94
N GLN A 163 2.17 7.90 14.80
CA GLN A 163 2.83 7.93 13.49
C GLN A 163 1.88 8.39 12.39
N VAL A 164 2.11 9.59 11.91
CA VAL A 164 1.38 10.22 10.79
C VAL A 164 2.39 10.65 9.73
N VAL A 165 2.05 10.48 8.46
CA VAL A 165 2.83 11.06 7.36
C VAL A 165 2.08 12.30 6.86
N VAL A 166 2.84 13.36 6.58
CA VAL A 166 2.35 14.59 5.94
C VAL A 166 2.98 14.73 4.56
N ALA A 167 2.23 15.30 3.63
CA ALA A 167 2.76 15.82 2.37
C ALA A 167 2.72 17.34 2.42
N GLY A 168 3.67 18.00 1.78
CA GLY A 168 3.68 19.47 1.75
C GLY A 168 4.62 20.02 0.70
N ALA A 169 4.45 21.32 0.39
CA ALA A 169 5.41 22.06 -0.39
C ALA A 169 6.77 22.02 0.30
N LYS A 170 7.86 21.77 -0.44
CA LYS A 170 9.20 21.57 0.16
C LYS A 170 9.67 22.76 1.00
N ASN A 171 9.32 23.97 0.59
CA ASN A 171 9.64 25.19 1.34
C ASN A 171 8.86 25.34 2.66
N GLU A 172 7.75 24.61 2.85
CA GLU A 172 6.96 24.62 4.08
C GLU A 172 7.29 23.43 5.00
N LEU A 173 7.84 22.34 4.47
CA LEU A 173 8.15 21.14 5.26
C LEU A 173 9.26 21.35 6.30
N GLU A 174 10.25 22.22 6.04
CA GLU A 174 11.29 22.55 7.02
C GLU A 174 10.73 23.38 8.18
N PRO A 175 10.02 24.53 7.98
CA PRO A 175 9.30 25.22 9.04
C PRO A 175 8.31 24.34 9.78
N PHE A 176 7.53 23.50 9.08
CA PHE A 176 6.63 22.53 9.70
C PHE A 176 7.38 21.57 10.64
N SER A 177 8.54 21.06 10.21
CA SER A 177 9.35 20.16 11.03
C SER A 177 9.83 20.83 12.31
N ALA A 178 10.15 22.14 12.28
CA ALA A 178 10.48 22.90 13.47
C ALA A 178 9.28 23.00 14.42
N ARG A 179 8.07 23.27 13.92
CA ARG A 179 6.82 23.32 14.71
C ARG A 179 6.52 21.95 15.36
N VAL A 180 6.70 20.85 14.61
CA VAL A 180 6.56 19.48 15.15
C VAL A 180 7.51 19.25 16.34
N LYS A 181 8.77 19.71 16.22
CA LYS A 181 9.75 19.57 17.30
C LYS A 181 9.38 20.40 18.53
N GLU A 182 8.88 21.63 18.35
CA GLU A 182 8.40 22.48 19.44
C GLU A 182 7.20 21.84 20.18
N ALA A 183 6.32 21.14 19.45
CA ALA A 183 5.21 20.38 20.01
C ALA A 183 5.64 19.04 20.69
N GLY A 184 6.96 18.73 20.73
CA GLY A 184 7.48 17.51 21.37
C GLY A 184 7.54 16.28 20.45
N GLY A 185 7.18 16.44 19.18
CA GLY A 185 7.26 15.40 18.15
C GLY A 185 8.62 15.33 17.47
N ARG A 186 8.68 14.47 16.45
CA ARG A 186 9.84 14.34 15.55
C ARG A 186 9.36 14.21 14.12
N ALA A 187 9.82 15.09 13.24
CA ALA A 187 9.60 14.96 11.79
C ALA A 187 10.85 14.37 11.12
N MET A 188 10.62 13.49 10.14
CA MET A 188 11.68 12.86 9.34
C MET A 188 11.29 12.95 7.87
N MET A 189 12.10 13.65 7.07
CA MET A 189 11.87 13.73 5.62
C MET A 189 11.95 12.34 4.99
N LEU A 190 11.01 12.03 4.13
CA LEU A 190 10.98 10.78 3.37
C LEU A 190 11.67 10.97 2.02
N LYS A 191 12.37 9.92 1.57
CA LYS A 191 12.95 9.86 0.23
C LYS A 191 11.86 9.51 -0.80
N THR A 192 10.89 10.38 -0.98
CA THR A 192 9.78 10.20 -1.94
C THR A 192 9.83 11.26 -3.02
N GLY A 193 9.35 10.92 -4.23
CA GLY A 193 9.38 11.81 -5.38
C GLY A 193 8.31 12.90 -5.37
N GLY A 194 7.32 12.88 -4.47
CA GLY A 194 6.21 13.85 -4.54
C GLY A 194 5.32 13.85 -3.31
N GLY A 195 4.29 14.71 -3.33
CA GLY A 195 3.29 14.86 -2.26
C GLY A 195 2.10 13.91 -2.44
N PHE A 196 2.33 12.60 -2.30
CA PHE A 196 1.28 11.59 -2.50
C PHE A 196 0.14 11.74 -1.51
N HIS A 197 -1.06 11.32 -1.92
CA HIS A 197 -2.29 11.33 -1.11
C HIS A 197 -2.73 12.72 -0.63
N SER A 198 -2.34 13.77 -1.36
CA SER A 198 -2.65 15.17 -1.09
C SER A 198 -3.19 15.87 -2.33
N PRO A 199 -3.63 17.16 -2.23
CA PRO A 199 -4.05 17.94 -3.38
C PRO A 199 -3.01 18.06 -4.50
N PHE A 200 -1.71 17.88 -4.22
CA PHE A 200 -0.66 17.82 -5.25
C PHE A 200 -0.85 16.70 -6.28
N MET A 201 -1.67 15.69 -5.97
CA MET A 201 -1.97 14.55 -6.84
C MET A 201 -3.33 14.69 -7.54
N ALA A 202 -4.00 15.84 -7.51
CA ALA A 202 -5.34 15.99 -8.07
C ALA A 202 -5.38 15.68 -9.58
N GLU A 203 -4.40 16.17 -10.36
CA GLU A 203 -4.31 15.87 -11.80
C GLU A 203 -4.16 14.37 -12.05
N ALA A 204 -3.31 13.69 -11.27
CA ALA A 204 -3.12 12.24 -11.39
C ALA A 204 -4.39 11.47 -11.04
N SER A 205 -5.15 11.92 -10.04
CA SER A 205 -6.46 11.37 -9.69
C SER A 205 -7.46 11.47 -10.84
N ASP A 206 -7.55 12.64 -11.48
CA ASP A 206 -8.44 12.89 -12.62
C ASP A 206 -8.04 12.07 -13.85
N GLU A 207 -6.74 11.95 -14.15
CA GLU A 207 -6.24 11.14 -15.26
C GLU A 207 -6.53 9.65 -15.00
N PHE A 208 -6.34 9.19 -13.76
CA PHE A 208 -6.63 7.80 -13.39
C PHE A 208 -8.14 7.50 -13.42
N ALA A 209 -9.00 8.43 -12.97
CA ALA A 209 -10.46 8.29 -13.09
C ALA A 209 -10.90 8.08 -14.54
N ARG A 210 -10.36 8.87 -15.48
CA ARG A 210 -10.60 8.69 -16.91
C ARG A 210 -10.11 7.32 -17.42
N ALA A 211 -8.93 6.88 -16.97
CA ALA A 211 -8.39 5.59 -17.35
C ALA A 211 -9.20 4.41 -16.81
N LEU A 212 -9.73 4.52 -15.58
CA LEU A 212 -10.58 3.49 -14.97
C LEU A 212 -11.89 3.26 -15.71
N ALA A 213 -12.38 4.23 -16.50
CA ALA A 213 -13.59 4.05 -17.31
C ALA A 213 -13.49 2.86 -18.29
N GLY A 214 -12.26 2.54 -18.74
CA GLY A 214 -12.01 1.43 -19.67
C GLY A 214 -11.93 0.03 -19.04
N PHE A 215 -12.06 -0.09 -17.71
CA PHE A 215 -11.99 -1.36 -17.00
C PHE A 215 -13.35 -1.75 -16.42
N GLU A 216 -13.63 -3.04 -16.39
CA GLU A 216 -14.77 -3.59 -15.67
C GLU A 216 -14.31 -4.04 -14.28
N ILE A 217 -15.00 -3.58 -13.23
CA ILE A 217 -14.72 -3.95 -11.84
C ILE A 217 -15.97 -4.59 -11.27
N MET A 218 -15.84 -5.85 -10.87
CA MET A 218 -16.92 -6.62 -10.26
C MET A 218 -16.90 -6.48 -8.73
N ASN A 219 -18.03 -6.75 -8.09
CA ASN A 219 -18.05 -6.87 -6.63
C ASN A 219 -17.26 -8.10 -6.19
N PRO A 220 -16.24 -7.97 -5.34
CA PRO A 220 -15.46 -9.09 -4.86
C PRO A 220 -16.27 -9.95 -3.86
N PRO A 221 -16.04 -11.27 -3.84
CA PRO A 221 -16.64 -12.16 -2.85
C PRO A 221 -16.03 -12.03 -1.45
N ILE A 222 -14.88 -11.37 -1.34
CA ILE A 222 -14.12 -11.14 -0.10
C ILE A 222 -14.19 -9.65 0.23
N SER A 223 -14.42 -9.29 1.50
CA SER A 223 -14.42 -7.90 1.96
C SER A 223 -13.10 -7.21 1.66
N LEU A 224 -13.08 -6.26 0.75
CA LEU A 224 -11.94 -5.42 0.40
C LEU A 224 -12.12 -4.04 1.04
N TYR A 225 -11.12 -3.58 1.78
CA TYR A 225 -11.14 -2.30 2.49
C TYR A 225 -10.55 -1.16 1.67
N SER A 226 -11.27 -0.03 1.64
CA SER A 226 -10.82 1.20 1.00
C SER A 226 -9.95 2.03 1.93
N ASN A 227 -8.83 2.54 1.42
CA ASN A 227 -7.97 3.49 2.15
C ASN A 227 -8.68 4.82 2.45
N VAL A 228 -9.61 5.24 1.59
CA VAL A 228 -10.32 6.52 1.70
C VAL A 228 -11.39 6.49 2.78
N THR A 229 -12.14 5.40 2.88
CA THR A 229 -13.27 5.28 3.80
C THR A 229 -12.94 4.52 5.07
N ALA A 230 -11.83 3.78 5.09
CA ALA A 230 -11.47 2.82 6.14
C ALA A 230 -12.58 1.76 6.38
N ARG A 231 -13.37 1.44 5.35
CA ARG A 231 -14.50 0.51 5.37
C ARG A 231 -14.44 -0.42 4.17
N PRO A 232 -15.13 -1.56 4.20
CA PRO A 232 -15.31 -2.35 2.99
C PRO A 232 -15.88 -1.50 1.86
N TYR A 233 -15.45 -1.77 0.64
CA TYR A 233 -16.07 -1.18 -0.54
C TYR A 233 -17.55 -1.55 -0.59
N ASP A 234 -18.37 -0.52 -0.80
CA ASP A 234 -19.82 -0.64 -1.01
C ASP A 234 -20.20 0.34 -2.12
N GLY A 235 -20.18 -0.16 -3.37
CA GLY A 235 -20.57 0.65 -4.53
C GLY A 235 -19.43 1.04 -5.46
N ASP A 236 -19.18 2.34 -5.68
CA ASP A 236 -18.34 2.80 -6.78
C ASP A 236 -16.83 2.66 -6.52
N PHE A 237 -16.28 1.51 -6.94
CA PHE A 237 -14.85 1.23 -6.88
C PHE A 237 -14.00 2.25 -7.65
N LYS A 238 -14.48 2.69 -8.84
CA LYS A 238 -13.69 3.57 -9.71
C LYS A 238 -13.50 4.95 -9.09
N GLU A 239 -14.57 5.49 -8.49
CA GLU A 239 -14.52 6.76 -7.79
C GLU A 239 -13.53 6.71 -6.61
N LEU A 240 -13.67 5.69 -5.74
CA LEU A 240 -12.82 5.56 -4.56
C LEU A 240 -11.36 5.27 -4.91
N LEU A 241 -11.08 4.44 -5.92
CA LEU A 241 -9.72 4.17 -6.39
C LEU A 241 -9.05 5.42 -6.98
N ALA A 242 -9.79 6.22 -7.75
CA ALA A 242 -9.27 7.49 -8.25
C ALA A 242 -9.02 8.49 -7.12
N LYS A 243 -10.01 8.67 -6.24
CA LYS A 243 -9.96 9.57 -5.09
C LYS A 243 -8.82 9.21 -4.11
N GLN A 244 -8.49 7.93 -3.99
CA GLN A 244 -7.40 7.44 -3.13
C GLN A 244 -6.06 8.13 -3.44
N ILE A 245 -5.78 8.46 -4.71
CA ILE A 245 -4.52 9.08 -5.15
C ILE A 245 -4.28 10.44 -4.49
N CYS A 246 -5.35 11.22 -4.25
CA CYS A 246 -5.30 12.56 -3.67
C CYS A 246 -5.99 12.67 -2.30
N SER A 247 -6.26 11.54 -1.63
CA SER A 247 -6.91 11.48 -0.31
C SER A 247 -6.06 10.73 0.71
N PRO A 248 -6.19 11.02 1.99
CA PRO A 248 -5.45 10.33 3.04
C PRO A 248 -5.70 8.82 3.08
N VAL A 249 -4.64 8.06 3.38
CA VAL A 249 -4.71 6.63 3.70
C VAL A 249 -5.08 6.48 5.18
N LEU A 250 -6.30 6.04 5.46
CA LEU A 250 -6.84 5.88 6.82
C LEU A 250 -6.53 4.49 7.39
N TRP A 251 -5.22 4.13 7.46
CA TRP A 251 -4.79 2.77 7.80
C TRP A 251 -5.17 2.35 9.22
N ASP A 252 -4.89 3.18 10.23
CA ASP A 252 -5.25 2.91 11.63
C ASP A 252 -6.75 2.61 11.78
N ALA A 253 -7.58 3.45 11.18
CA ALA A 253 -9.04 3.28 11.23
C ALA A 253 -9.51 2.01 10.50
N ALA A 254 -8.89 1.65 9.37
CA ALA A 254 -9.21 0.42 8.64
C ALA A 254 -8.85 -0.82 9.46
N VAL A 255 -7.64 -0.86 10.04
CA VAL A 255 -7.20 -1.98 10.89
C VAL A 255 -8.10 -2.14 12.11
N ARG A 256 -8.44 -1.04 12.81
CA ARG A 256 -9.37 -1.11 13.95
C ARG A 256 -10.75 -1.65 13.55
N HIS A 257 -11.28 -1.16 12.44
CA HIS A 257 -12.57 -1.64 11.95
C HIS A 257 -12.52 -3.13 11.57
N MET A 258 -11.44 -3.62 10.95
CA MET A 258 -11.27 -5.05 10.70
C MET A 258 -11.23 -5.86 12.00
N ILE A 259 -10.51 -5.40 13.03
CA ILE A 259 -10.45 -6.05 14.36
C ILE A 259 -11.84 -6.09 15.00
N ASP A 260 -12.57 -4.98 14.99
CA ASP A 260 -13.93 -4.88 15.55
C ASP A 260 -14.93 -5.81 14.81
N ASN A 261 -14.60 -6.20 13.56
CA ASN A 261 -15.38 -7.16 12.78
C ASN A 261 -14.77 -8.58 12.76
N GLY A 262 -13.97 -8.92 13.77
CA GLY A 262 -13.51 -10.28 14.02
C GLY A 262 -12.16 -10.65 13.41
N ALA A 263 -11.40 -9.72 12.84
CA ALA A 263 -10.05 -9.99 12.40
C ALA A 263 -9.12 -10.33 13.59
N GLY A 264 -8.52 -11.51 13.58
CA GLY A 264 -7.59 -11.98 14.62
C GLY A 264 -6.18 -12.24 14.12
N THR A 265 -6.01 -12.32 12.81
CA THR A 265 -4.72 -12.60 12.19
C THR A 265 -4.52 -11.74 10.95
N PHE A 266 -3.36 -11.09 10.86
CA PHE A 266 -2.98 -10.23 9.73
C PHE A 266 -1.72 -10.79 9.06
N VAL A 267 -1.73 -10.91 7.73
CA VAL A 267 -0.59 -11.42 6.96
C VAL A 267 -0.20 -10.34 5.95
N GLU A 268 0.98 -9.77 6.11
CA GLU A 268 1.57 -8.83 5.14
C GLU A 268 2.15 -9.62 3.97
N LEU A 269 1.77 -9.23 2.76
CA LEU A 269 2.16 -9.83 1.50
C LEU A 269 3.01 -8.82 0.71
N GLY A 270 4.17 -9.27 0.27
CA GLY A 270 5.15 -8.41 -0.38
C GLY A 270 6.42 -8.21 0.45
N PRO A 271 7.33 -7.33 0.01
CA PRO A 271 8.63 -7.18 0.68
C PRO A 271 8.50 -6.47 2.02
N GLY A 272 9.25 -6.96 3.01
CA GLY A 272 9.38 -6.34 4.33
C GLY A 272 8.29 -6.71 5.34
N LYS A 273 8.19 -5.87 6.39
CA LYS A 273 7.31 -6.08 7.58
C LYS A 273 6.74 -4.76 8.11
N THR A 274 6.54 -3.79 7.23
CA THR A 274 6.10 -2.44 7.63
C THR A 274 4.68 -2.47 8.17
N LEU A 275 3.75 -3.11 7.45
CA LEU A 275 2.34 -3.19 7.86
C LEU A 275 2.17 -4.04 9.11
N CYS A 276 2.92 -5.14 9.25
CA CYS A 276 2.99 -5.91 10.48
C CYS A 276 3.34 -5.03 11.69
N GLY A 277 4.38 -4.20 11.54
CA GLY A 277 4.79 -3.26 12.59
C GLY A 277 3.73 -2.20 12.91
N LEU A 278 2.97 -1.73 11.92
CA LEU A 278 1.86 -0.80 12.14
C LEU A 278 0.70 -1.48 12.89
N VAL A 279 0.30 -2.68 12.47
CA VAL A 279 -0.77 -3.44 13.12
C VAL A 279 -0.44 -3.74 14.58
N GLN A 280 0.80 -4.16 14.89
CA GLN A 280 1.24 -4.40 16.27
C GLN A 280 1.20 -3.15 17.17
N ARG A 281 1.37 -1.95 16.59
CA ARG A 281 1.22 -0.68 17.30
C ARG A 281 -0.24 -0.26 17.51
N ILE A 282 -1.14 -0.73 16.64
CA ILE A 282 -2.57 -0.47 16.72
C ILE A 282 -3.22 -1.41 17.76
N SER A 283 -2.80 -2.69 17.79
CA SER A 283 -3.37 -3.70 18.70
C SER A 283 -2.35 -4.80 19.03
N ASP A 284 -2.26 -5.16 20.30
CA ASP A 284 -1.50 -6.30 20.82
C ASP A 284 -2.32 -7.61 20.87
N ARG A 285 -3.61 -7.55 20.46
CA ARG A 285 -4.57 -8.67 20.55
C ARG A 285 -4.62 -9.54 19.32
N VAL A 286 -3.89 -9.18 18.26
CA VAL A 286 -3.91 -9.87 16.98
C VAL A 286 -2.56 -10.49 16.66
N ARG A 287 -2.57 -11.54 15.86
CA ARG A 287 -1.35 -12.16 15.34
C ARG A 287 -0.96 -11.50 14.03
N VAL A 288 0.34 -11.38 13.78
CA VAL A 288 0.86 -10.84 12.54
C VAL A 288 1.91 -11.78 11.95
N TYR A 289 1.84 -11.95 10.64
CA TYR A 289 2.78 -12.72 9.83
C TYR A 289 3.12 -11.94 8.56
N ASN A 290 4.16 -12.36 7.85
CA ASN A 290 4.50 -11.80 6.54
C ASN A 290 4.92 -12.90 5.57
N VAL A 291 4.77 -12.62 4.27
CA VAL A 291 5.24 -13.47 3.17
C VAL A 291 5.98 -12.59 2.17
N GLU A 292 7.31 -12.69 2.17
CA GLU A 292 8.21 -12.02 1.23
C GLU A 292 9.12 -13.01 0.47
N ASP A 293 9.37 -14.19 1.10
CA ASP A 293 10.25 -15.25 0.63
C ASP A 293 9.74 -16.63 1.08
N LEU A 294 10.50 -17.70 0.78
CA LEU A 294 10.10 -19.06 1.14
C LEU A 294 10.15 -19.33 2.66
N GLU A 295 11.07 -18.70 3.37
CA GLU A 295 11.20 -18.88 4.80
C GLU A 295 10.00 -18.28 5.52
N SER A 296 9.63 -17.05 5.18
CA SER A 296 8.47 -16.35 5.74
C SER A 296 7.15 -17.00 5.32
N LEU A 297 7.04 -17.51 4.08
CA LEU A 297 5.89 -18.30 3.62
C LEU A 297 5.70 -19.54 4.50
N LYS A 298 6.77 -20.31 4.74
CA LYS A 298 6.70 -21.48 5.61
C LYS A 298 6.31 -21.12 7.04
N LYS A 299 6.97 -20.11 7.64
CA LYS A 299 6.64 -19.65 9.00
C LYS A 299 5.18 -19.19 9.13
N THR A 300 4.67 -18.50 8.11
CA THR A 300 3.28 -18.07 8.07
C THR A 300 2.34 -19.25 8.03
N MET A 301 2.58 -20.25 7.15
CA MET A 301 1.76 -21.45 7.09
C MET A 301 1.78 -22.25 8.39
N ASP A 302 2.96 -22.42 9.00
CA ASP A 302 3.09 -23.10 10.29
C ASP A 302 2.30 -22.37 11.40
N GLY A 303 2.30 -21.03 11.37
CA GLY A 303 1.56 -20.20 12.31
C GLY A 303 0.04 -20.15 12.09
N LEU A 304 -0.42 -20.23 10.85
CA LEU A 304 -1.86 -20.27 10.53
C LEU A 304 -2.50 -21.63 10.89
N ASN A 305 -1.72 -22.70 10.95
CA ASN A 305 -2.19 -24.06 11.27
C ASN A 305 -2.19 -24.38 12.78
N GLN A 306 -1.74 -23.46 13.62
CA GLN A 306 -1.77 -23.55 15.09
C GLN A 306 -3.03 -22.90 15.68
#